data_031302c96e3b4a6b86d493c787416d7d
#
_entry.id   031302c96e3b4a6b86d493c787416d7d
#
_cell.length_a   1.000
_cell.length_b   1.000
_cell.length_c   1.000
_cell.angle_alpha   90.00
_cell.angle_beta   90.00
_cell.angle_gamma   90.00
#
_symmetry.space_group_name_H-M   'P 1'
#
loop_
_entity.id
_entity.type
_entity.pdbx_description
1 polymer ?
#
loop_
_entity_poly.entity_id
_entity_poly.type
_entity_poly.pdbx_seq_one_letter_code
_entity_poly.pdbx_strand_id
1 'polypeptide(L)'
;FVDYRERIATDDPNIRWTHRIYPDGTWEANLYQFYMRVYNRLIQSLPRPFMMKDGIRQEETPAHDAVREALINAIVHQDINAQGHIIVERTDDRLVFMNQGMMLVSRQQYFEGGRSICRNPILQKMFMMLGRAEKAGSGVDKIVSGWKYLGWPVPTVAEESRPDYVVLTLQLGKQESSRQPKKTTQGNDTRKQPKKTTQEKVTRPSSGQEQRKAKILKFCAEPKPLFDIMQHLGLKARKNVMNVYITPMIEAGLLEMTEPDNPTSRNQMYVATKKTEEAE
;
A
#
# COMPACT_ATOMS: atom_id res chain seq x y z
N PHE A 1 18.46 21.62 2.78
CA PHE A 1 17.28 22.29 3.31
C PHE A 1 16.05 21.44 3.09
N VAL A 2 14.88 21.85 3.64
CA VAL A 2 13.63 21.09 3.68
C VAL A 2 12.45 22.04 3.43
N ASP A 3 11.42 21.56 2.73
CA ASP A 3 10.22 22.34 2.44
C ASP A 3 9.00 21.40 2.31
N TYR A 4 8.01 21.55 3.18
CA TYR A 4 6.71 20.94 3.05
C TYR A 4 5.70 21.96 2.58
N ARG A 5 4.92 21.61 1.56
CA ARG A 5 3.94 22.47 0.92
C ARG A 5 2.62 21.76 0.83
N GLU A 6 1.55 22.44 1.20
CA GLU A 6 0.20 21.93 1.08
C GLU A 6 -0.62 22.86 0.19
N ARG A 7 -1.22 22.31 -0.85
CA ARG A 7 -2.14 23.01 -1.76
C ARG A 7 -3.42 22.19 -1.82
N ILE A 8 -4.32 22.48 -0.94
CA ILE A 8 -5.68 21.95 -0.94
C ILE A 8 -6.58 22.98 -1.64
N ALA A 9 -7.60 22.52 -2.36
CA ALA A 9 -8.54 23.41 -3.02
C ALA A 9 -9.10 24.45 -2.04
N THR A 10 -9.08 25.71 -2.45
CA THR A 10 -9.58 26.87 -1.72
C THR A 10 -10.28 27.80 -2.68
N ASP A 11 -11.27 28.54 -2.18
CA ASP A 11 -12.02 29.51 -2.97
C ASP A 11 -11.20 30.79 -3.28
N ASP A 12 -10.08 31.00 -2.57
CA ASP A 12 -9.20 32.15 -2.81
C ASP A 12 -8.06 31.79 -3.78
N PRO A 13 -8.06 32.34 -5.02
CA PRO A 13 -7.06 32.07 -6.04
C PRO A 13 -5.67 32.66 -5.69
N ASN A 14 -5.59 33.59 -4.71
CA ASN A 14 -4.33 34.19 -4.29
C ASN A 14 -3.55 33.30 -3.31
N ILE A 15 -4.18 32.30 -2.72
CA ILE A 15 -3.51 31.38 -1.81
C ILE A 15 -2.72 30.36 -2.63
N ARG A 16 -1.40 30.55 -2.66
CA ARG A 16 -0.48 29.60 -3.31
C ARG A 16 -0.29 28.31 -2.49
N TRP A 17 -0.23 28.44 -1.17
CA TRP A 17 -0.04 27.33 -0.23
C TRP A 17 -1.03 27.46 0.91
N THR A 18 -1.85 26.45 1.17
CA THR A 18 -2.76 26.42 2.31
C THR A 18 -2.02 26.16 3.63
N HIS A 19 -0.88 25.51 3.55
CA HIS A 19 0.03 25.31 4.69
C HIS A 19 1.46 25.08 4.18
N ARG A 20 2.46 25.52 4.97
CA ARG A 20 3.87 25.34 4.65
C ARG A 20 4.69 25.13 5.91
N ILE A 21 5.67 24.19 5.85
CA ILE A 21 6.67 23.97 6.90
C ILE A 21 8.06 24.08 6.27
N TYR A 22 8.78 25.13 6.57
CA TYR A 22 10.13 25.41 6.08
C TYR A 22 10.93 26.11 7.16
N PRO A 23 12.27 26.23 7.04
CA PRO A 23 13.09 26.96 7.98
C PRO A 23 12.79 28.47 7.99
N ASP A 24 11.81 28.88 8.79
CA ASP A 24 11.35 30.26 8.93
C ASP A 24 11.86 30.95 10.20
N GLY A 25 12.70 30.27 10.98
CA GLY A 25 13.25 30.78 12.24
C GLY A 25 12.34 30.57 13.46
N THR A 26 11.14 30.05 13.28
CA THR A 26 10.18 29.79 14.41
C THR A 26 10.45 28.45 15.10
N TRP A 27 11.29 27.61 14.54
CA TRP A 27 11.62 26.28 15.06
C TRP A 27 13.06 25.88 14.73
N GLU A 28 13.61 24.89 15.44
CA GLU A 28 14.93 24.33 15.13
C GLU A 28 14.86 23.53 13.81
N ALA A 29 15.38 24.13 12.75
CA ALA A 29 15.35 23.59 11.40
C ALA A 29 16.35 22.45 11.20
N ASN A 30 16.10 21.31 11.82
CA ASN A 30 16.83 20.06 11.61
C ASN A 30 15.93 18.97 11.00
N LEU A 31 16.55 17.91 10.45
CA LEU A 31 15.83 16.83 9.75
C LEU A 31 14.84 16.08 10.64
N TYR A 32 15.13 15.91 11.93
CA TYR A 32 14.24 15.23 12.86
C TYR A 32 12.99 16.06 13.16
N GLN A 33 13.14 17.36 13.45
CA GLN A 33 12.04 18.27 13.67
C GLN A 33 11.16 18.41 12.42
N PHE A 34 11.79 18.49 11.25
CA PHE A 34 11.08 18.47 9.98
C PHE A 34 10.25 17.18 9.82
N TYR A 35 10.89 16.01 10.03
CA TYR A 35 10.21 14.72 9.99
C TYR A 35 8.99 14.70 10.91
N MET A 36 9.14 15.08 12.17
CA MET A 36 8.04 15.05 13.16
C MET A 36 6.87 15.95 12.76
N ARG A 37 7.16 17.18 12.33
CA ARG A 37 6.14 18.15 11.91
C ARG A 37 5.40 17.70 10.66
N VAL A 38 6.12 17.26 9.65
CA VAL A 38 5.55 16.83 8.38
C VAL A 38 4.77 15.50 8.54
N TYR A 39 5.34 14.53 9.25
CA TYR A 39 4.65 13.26 9.52
C TYR A 39 3.31 13.49 10.22
N ASN A 40 3.31 14.25 11.33
CA ASN A 40 2.08 14.57 12.06
C ASN A 40 1.03 15.28 11.19
N ARG A 41 1.46 16.09 10.23
CA ARG A 41 0.55 16.76 9.30
C ARG A 41 -0.01 15.81 8.25
N LEU A 42 0.83 14.97 7.67
CA LEU A 42 0.45 14.02 6.63
C LEU A 42 -0.55 12.96 7.13
N ILE A 43 -0.33 12.41 8.33
CA ILE A 43 -1.21 11.38 8.89
C ILE A 43 -2.63 11.86 9.22
N GLN A 44 -2.83 13.18 9.37
CA GLN A 44 -4.17 13.76 9.55
C GLN A 44 -5.05 13.60 8.30
N SER A 45 -4.44 13.43 7.13
CA SER A 45 -5.15 13.24 5.85
C SER A 45 -5.51 11.79 5.56
N LEU A 46 -4.97 10.85 6.32
CA LEU A 46 -5.20 9.43 6.09
C LEU A 46 -6.48 8.97 6.79
N PRO A 47 -7.25 8.07 6.17
CA PRO A 47 -8.39 7.42 6.82
C PRO A 47 -7.93 6.64 8.06
N ARG A 48 -8.65 6.80 9.16
CA ARG A 48 -8.45 6.04 10.41
C ARG A 48 -9.67 5.16 10.67
N PRO A 49 -9.81 4.02 9.99
CA PRO A 49 -10.91 3.11 10.25
C PRO A 49 -10.84 2.61 11.69
N PHE A 50 -11.99 2.42 12.31
CA PHE A 50 -12.05 1.82 13.63
C PHE A 50 -11.65 0.34 13.52
N MET A 51 -10.47 0.00 14.02
CA MET A 51 -9.96 -1.36 14.04
C MET A 51 -9.56 -1.78 15.45
N MET A 52 -9.98 -2.97 15.86
CA MET A 52 -9.56 -3.60 17.10
C MET A 52 -8.65 -4.78 16.77
N LYS A 53 -7.55 -4.90 17.48
CA LYS A 53 -6.66 -6.05 17.46
C LYS A 53 -6.37 -6.46 18.91
N ASP A 54 -6.66 -7.71 19.23
CA ASP A 54 -6.47 -8.25 20.58
C ASP A 54 -7.12 -7.38 21.70
N GLY A 55 -8.32 -6.82 21.40
CA GLY A 55 -9.04 -5.94 22.32
C GLY A 55 -8.50 -4.50 22.41
N ILE A 56 -7.44 -4.17 21.68
CA ILE A 56 -6.78 -2.86 21.67
C ILE A 56 -7.10 -2.14 20.35
N ARG A 57 -7.56 -0.88 20.46
CA ARG A 57 -7.78 -0.03 19.29
C ARG A 57 -6.47 0.23 18.56
N GLN A 58 -6.44 -0.06 17.26
CA GLN A 58 -5.33 0.28 16.40
C GLN A 58 -5.52 1.72 15.86
N GLU A 59 -4.61 2.61 16.22
CA GLU A 59 -4.64 4.00 15.74
C GLU A 59 -3.91 4.19 14.41
N GLU A 60 -2.87 3.38 14.18
CA GLU A 60 -2.09 3.40 12.94
C GLU A 60 -2.50 2.22 12.03
N THR A 61 -2.61 2.52 10.74
CA THR A 61 -2.89 1.52 9.69
C THR A 61 -1.64 1.31 8.85
N PRO A 62 -1.57 0.27 8.00
CA PRO A 62 -0.47 0.10 7.05
C PRO A 62 -0.19 1.32 6.17
N ALA A 63 -1.19 2.19 5.93
CA ALA A 63 -1.00 3.44 5.20
C ALA A 63 -0.22 4.49 5.99
N HIS A 64 -0.36 4.52 7.32
CA HIS A 64 0.46 5.38 8.19
C HIS A 64 1.93 4.94 8.13
N ASP A 65 2.19 3.62 8.14
CA ASP A 65 3.53 3.06 7.95
C ASP A 65 4.11 3.41 6.58
N ALA A 66 3.28 3.36 5.53
CA ALA A 66 3.69 3.73 4.18
C ALA A 66 4.14 5.20 4.07
N VAL A 67 3.38 6.13 4.67
CA VAL A 67 3.73 7.56 4.68
C VAL A 67 4.99 7.80 5.52
N ARG A 68 5.12 7.13 6.67
CA ARG A 68 6.32 7.20 7.50
C ARG A 68 7.55 6.76 6.73
N GLU A 69 7.46 5.63 6.07
CA GLU A 69 8.55 5.06 5.27
C GLU A 69 8.92 5.95 4.07
N ALA A 70 7.92 6.48 3.35
CA ALA A 70 8.14 7.39 2.23
C ALA A 70 8.88 8.66 2.66
N LEU A 71 8.50 9.25 3.78
CA LEU A 71 9.14 10.46 4.31
C LEU A 71 10.57 10.18 4.78
N ILE A 72 10.80 9.06 5.48
CA ILE A 72 12.14 8.65 5.92
C ILE A 72 13.02 8.37 4.71
N ASN A 73 12.52 7.69 3.70
CA ASN A 73 13.28 7.40 2.48
C ASN A 73 13.70 8.69 1.76
N ALA A 74 12.83 9.69 1.66
CA ALA A 74 13.20 10.99 1.11
C ALA A 74 14.33 11.66 1.90
N ILE A 75 14.34 11.53 3.24
CA ILE A 75 15.39 12.11 4.09
C ILE A 75 16.69 11.30 3.99
N VAL A 76 16.61 9.98 4.04
CA VAL A 76 17.79 9.10 4.11
C VAL A 76 18.50 8.98 2.76
N HIS A 77 17.75 9.06 1.65
CA HIS A 77 18.30 8.91 0.31
C HIS A 77 18.62 10.23 -0.41
N GLN A 78 18.46 11.39 0.25
CA GLN A 78 18.88 12.66 -0.31
C GLN A 78 20.39 12.69 -0.62
N ASP A 79 20.76 13.34 -1.69
CA ASP A 79 22.15 13.67 -1.98
C ASP A 79 22.50 15.02 -1.36
N ILE A 80 23.24 15.00 -0.25
CA ILE A 80 23.61 16.21 0.50
C ILE A 80 24.58 17.11 -0.27
N ASN A 81 25.22 16.58 -1.32
CA ASN A 81 26.16 17.33 -2.16
C ASN A 81 25.48 17.90 -3.41
N ALA A 82 24.29 17.44 -3.77
CA ALA A 82 23.53 17.97 -4.89
C ALA A 82 22.82 19.27 -4.51
N GLN A 83 22.62 20.12 -5.51
CA GLN A 83 21.80 21.33 -5.34
C GLN A 83 20.34 20.94 -5.18
N GLY A 84 19.66 21.58 -4.23
CA GLY A 84 18.25 21.36 -3.97
C GLY A 84 17.95 21.12 -2.50
N HIS A 85 16.77 20.61 -2.24
CA HIS A 85 16.28 20.31 -0.89
C HIS A 85 15.22 19.24 -0.93
N ILE A 86 14.96 18.63 0.20
CA ILE A 86 13.84 17.72 0.35
C ILE A 86 12.55 18.53 0.22
N ILE A 87 11.67 18.12 -0.70
CA ILE A 87 10.37 18.73 -0.90
C ILE A 87 9.30 17.67 -0.66
N VAL A 88 8.34 17.99 0.18
CA VAL A 88 7.15 17.16 0.35
C VAL A 88 5.94 18.01 0.00
N GLU A 89 5.14 17.56 -0.96
CA GLU A 89 3.94 18.24 -1.39
C GLU A 89 2.69 17.41 -1.13
N ARG A 90 1.64 18.07 -0.65
CA ARG A 90 0.32 17.52 -0.50
C ARG A 90 -0.68 18.34 -1.30
N THR A 91 -1.44 17.64 -2.14
CA THR A 91 -2.60 18.18 -2.83
C THR A 91 -3.85 17.40 -2.44
N ASP A 92 -5.00 17.73 -3.00
CA ASP A 92 -6.26 16.99 -2.75
C ASP A 92 -6.19 15.55 -3.24
N ASP A 93 -5.38 15.27 -4.27
CA ASP A 93 -5.33 14.02 -5.01
C ASP A 93 -4.05 13.20 -4.78
N ARG A 94 -3.01 13.76 -4.15
CA ARG A 94 -1.73 13.05 -4.00
C ARG A 94 -0.83 13.61 -2.91
N LEU A 95 0.12 12.77 -2.49
CA LEU A 95 1.32 13.12 -1.73
C LEU A 95 2.52 12.90 -2.64
N VAL A 96 3.44 13.85 -2.67
CA VAL A 96 4.68 13.77 -3.45
C VAL A 96 5.86 13.97 -2.52
N PHE A 97 6.81 13.05 -2.58
CA PHE A 97 8.06 13.10 -1.82
C PHE A 97 9.22 13.23 -2.80
N MET A 98 9.97 14.29 -2.71
CA MET A 98 11.10 14.57 -3.59
C MET A 98 12.37 14.73 -2.77
N ASN A 99 13.42 14.08 -3.19
CA ASN A 99 14.76 14.31 -2.65
C ASN A 99 15.75 14.49 -3.79
N GLN A 100 16.72 15.37 -3.57
CA GLN A 100 17.77 15.65 -4.53
C GLN A 100 18.67 14.43 -4.76
N GLY A 101 19.18 14.31 -5.99
CA GLY A 101 20.01 13.23 -6.50
C GLY A 101 19.24 12.24 -7.37
N MET A 102 19.96 11.24 -7.86
CA MET A 102 19.41 10.16 -8.71
C MET A 102 19.18 8.89 -7.91
N MET A 103 18.41 7.97 -8.44
CA MET A 103 18.23 6.64 -7.85
C MET A 103 19.56 5.86 -7.88
N LEU A 104 19.85 5.13 -6.81
CA LEU A 104 21.02 4.23 -6.72
C LEU A 104 20.70 2.81 -7.23
N VAL A 105 19.45 2.56 -7.55
CA VAL A 105 18.93 1.29 -8.10
C VAL A 105 17.99 1.62 -9.25
N SER A 106 17.81 0.68 -10.19
CA SER A 106 16.83 0.86 -11.25
C SER A 106 15.39 0.88 -10.69
N ARG A 107 14.44 1.46 -11.44
CA ARG A 107 13.01 1.43 -11.05
C ARG A 107 12.50 0.01 -10.85
N GLN A 108 12.95 -0.93 -11.67
CA GLN A 108 12.58 -2.33 -11.53
C GLN A 108 13.08 -2.89 -10.21
N GLN A 109 14.37 -2.70 -9.89
CA GLN A 109 14.96 -3.12 -8.61
C GLN A 109 14.31 -2.45 -7.40
N TYR A 110 13.86 -1.18 -7.54
CA TYR A 110 13.16 -0.46 -6.49
C TYR A 110 11.87 -1.19 -6.08
N PHE A 111 11.06 -1.65 -7.04
CA PHE A 111 9.80 -2.36 -6.77
C PHE A 111 9.98 -3.87 -6.51
N GLU A 112 11.03 -4.50 -7.04
CA GLU A 112 11.35 -5.90 -6.75
C GLU A 112 11.84 -6.10 -5.31
N GLY A 113 12.39 -5.06 -4.69
CA GLY A 113 12.98 -5.13 -3.35
C GLY A 113 14.27 -5.96 -3.31
N GLY A 114 14.69 -6.35 -2.10
CA GLY A 114 15.83 -7.25 -1.88
C GLY A 114 17.20 -6.61 -1.96
N ARG A 115 17.39 -5.50 -2.68
CA ARG A 115 18.61 -4.69 -2.66
C ARG A 115 18.26 -3.28 -2.21
N SER A 116 18.85 -2.85 -1.13
CA SER A 116 18.78 -1.48 -0.65
C SER A 116 20.17 -0.91 -0.56
N ILE A 117 20.42 0.14 -1.32
CA ILE A 117 21.65 0.92 -1.24
C ILE A 117 21.30 2.22 -0.55
N CYS A 118 21.70 2.35 0.71
CA CYS A 118 21.45 3.56 1.49
C CYS A 118 22.48 4.64 1.16
N ARG A 119 22.02 5.82 0.76
CA ARG A 119 22.91 6.95 0.48
C ARG A 119 23.52 7.54 1.76
N ASN A 120 22.73 7.64 2.82
CA ASN A 120 23.15 8.21 4.10
C ASN A 120 22.96 7.19 5.24
N PRO A 121 23.86 6.20 5.40
CA PRO A 121 23.71 5.12 6.38
C PRO A 121 23.70 5.63 7.83
N ILE A 122 24.35 6.75 8.12
CA ILE A 122 24.33 7.37 9.45
C ILE A 122 22.93 7.90 9.78
N LEU A 123 22.29 8.63 8.84
CA LEU A 123 20.90 9.08 9.01
C LEU A 123 19.94 7.90 9.17
N GLN A 124 20.10 6.86 8.37
CA GLN A 124 19.29 5.65 8.51
C GLN A 124 19.43 5.05 9.91
N LYS A 125 20.65 4.91 10.40
CA LYS A 125 20.92 4.40 11.75
C LYS A 125 20.29 5.26 12.83
N MET A 126 20.33 6.59 12.70
CA MET A 126 19.70 7.51 13.65
C MET A 126 18.17 7.30 13.68
N PHE A 127 17.50 7.22 12.51
CA PHE A 127 16.07 6.96 12.45
C PHE A 127 15.70 5.57 12.99
N MET A 128 16.56 4.56 12.80
CA MET A 128 16.38 3.23 13.40
C MET A 128 16.46 3.28 14.94
N MET A 129 17.43 4.01 15.50
CA MET A 129 17.56 4.19 16.95
C MET A 129 16.35 4.90 17.57
N LEU A 130 15.71 5.79 16.82
CA LEU A 130 14.47 6.46 17.22
C LEU A 130 13.21 5.57 17.03
N GLY A 131 13.37 4.31 16.60
CA GLY A 131 12.26 3.41 16.33
C GLY A 131 11.36 3.85 15.17
N ARG A 132 11.88 4.70 14.26
CA ARG A 132 11.11 5.27 13.14
C ARG A 132 11.42 4.59 11.81
N ALA A 133 12.60 3.98 11.66
CA ALA A 133 13.00 3.20 10.50
C ALA A 133 13.25 1.75 10.90
N GLU A 134 13.13 0.84 9.95
CA GLU A 134 13.49 -0.56 10.11
C GLU A 134 14.72 -0.92 9.27
N LYS A 135 15.21 -2.15 9.45
CA LYS A 135 16.38 -2.66 8.74
C LYS A 135 16.08 -2.78 7.24
N ALA A 136 17.08 -2.47 6.41
CA ALA A 136 17.00 -2.38 4.95
C ALA A 136 16.25 -3.53 4.24
N GLY A 137 15.51 -3.17 3.19
CA GLY A 137 14.94 -4.07 2.19
C GLY A 137 13.41 -4.23 2.19
N SER A 138 12.70 -3.79 3.24
CA SER A 138 11.22 -3.89 3.33
C SER A 138 10.48 -2.57 3.10
N GLY A 139 11.19 -1.46 2.91
CA GLY A 139 10.61 -0.11 2.88
C GLY A 139 9.63 0.08 1.73
N VAL A 140 10.01 -0.30 0.52
CA VAL A 140 9.15 -0.17 -0.66
C VAL A 140 7.93 -1.08 -0.56
N ASP A 141 8.10 -2.30 -0.05
CA ASP A 141 6.99 -3.23 0.18
C ASP A 141 5.96 -2.65 1.15
N LYS A 142 6.41 -1.94 2.21
CA LYS A 142 5.52 -1.24 3.14
C LYS A 142 4.76 -0.10 2.46
N ILE A 143 5.45 0.69 1.63
CA ILE A 143 4.82 1.78 0.89
C ILE A 143 3.73 1.22 -0.04
N VAL A 144 4.06 0.22 -0.85
CA VAL A 144 3.13 -0.39 -1.81
C VAL A 144 1.97 -1.10 -1.10
N SER A 145 2.26 -1.92 -0.09
CA SER A 145 1.23 -2.68 0.64
C SER A 145 0.32 -1.79 1.45
N GLY A 146 0.86 -0.73 2.07
CA GLY A 146 0.09 0.23 2.85
C GLY A 146 -0.87 1.04 1.97
N TRP A 147 -0.45 1.44 0.78
CA TRP A 147 -1.32 2.12 -0.18
C TRP A 147 -2.39 1.19 -0.75
N LYS A 148 -2.00 -0.03 -1.08
CA LYS A 148 -2.94 -1.06 -1.53
C LYS A 148 -3.98 -1.44 -0.48
N TYR A 149 -3.63 -1.36 0.80
CA TYR A 149 -4.57 -1.58 1.92
C TYR A 149 -5.78 -0.63 1.86
N LEU A 150 -5.58 0.62 1.43
CA LEU A 150 -6.65 1.59 1.24
C LEU A 150 -7.41 1.42 -0.10
N GLY A 151 -7.00 0.51 -0.97
CA GLY A 151 -7.54 0.37 -2.33
C GLY A 151 -7.18 1.54 -3.24
N TRP A 152 -6.10 2.24 -2.94
CA TRP A 152 -5.60 3.37 -3.72
C TRP A 152 -4.62 2.94 -4.81
N PRO A 153 -4.37 3.79 -5.83
CA PRO A 153 -3.45 3.49 -6.92
C PRO A 153 -2.05 3.14 -6.43
N VAL A 154 -1.38 2.25 -7.15
CA VAL A 154 -0.01 1.83 -6.82
C VAL A 154 0.92 3.06 -6.85
N PRO A 155 1.78 3.25 -5.83
CA PRO A 155 2.78 4.30 -5.80
C PRO A 155 3.68 4.28 -7.04
N THR A 156 4.09 5.45 -7.50
CA THR A 156 4.99 5.59 -8.66
C THR A 156 6.27 6.30 -8.25
N VAL A 157 7.39 5.90 -8.85
CA VAL A 157 8.68 6.58 -8.68
C VAL A 157 9.18 7.06 -10.04
N ALA A 158 9.71 8.28 -10.06
CA ALA A 158 10.30 8.90 -11.25
C ALA A 158 11.62 9.58 -10.89
N GLU A 159 12.43 9.85 -11.90
CA GLU A 159 13.58 10.74 -11.80
C GLU A 159 13.31 11.97 -12.65
N GLU A 160 13.59 13.13 -12.10
CA GLU A 160 13.62 14.40 -12.80
C GLU A 160 15.08 14.85 -12.95
N SER A 161 15.40 15.49 -14.05
CA SER A 161 16.73 16.02 -14.32
C SER A 161 16.67 17.55 -14.43
N ARG A 162 17.74 18.21 -13.97
CA ARG A 162 17.96 19.68 -14.03
C ARG A 162 16.99 20.51 -13.19
N PRO A 163 17.03 20.44 -11.87
CA PRO A 163 17.96 19.63 -11.05
C PRO A 163 17.54 18.18 -10.92
N ASP A 164 18.48 17.31 -10.52
CA ASP A 164 18.23 15.89 -10.33
C ASP A 164 17.43 15.64 -9.07
N TYR A 165 16.25 15.02 -9.23
CA TYR A 165 15.36 14.61 -8.14
C TYR A 165 14.84 13.20 -8.33
N VAL A 166 14.76 12.46 -7.24
CA VAL A 166 13.91 11.27 -7.14
C VAL A 166 12.55 11.71 -6.63
N VAL A 167 11.50 11.34 -7.33
CA VAL A 167 10.11 11.75 -7.07
C VAL A 167 9.26 10.51 -6.82
N LEU A 168 8.81 10.32 -5.57
CA LEU A 168 7.85 9.30 -5.18
C LEU A 168 6.46 9.93 -5.07
N THR A 169 5.49 9.40 -5.81
CA THR A 169 4.10 9.88 -5.80
C THR A 169 3.16 8.82 -5.25
N LEU A 170 2.38 9.21 -4.26
CA LEU A 170 1.33 8.44 -3.62
C LEU A 170 -0.03 9.08 -3.92
N GLN A 171 -0.81 8.53 -4.86
CA GLN A 171 -2.13 9.07 -5.21
C GLN A 171 -3.14 8.78 -4.11
N LEU A 172 -3.97 9.77 -3.77
CA LEU A 172 -5.06 9.68 -2.80
C LEU A 172 -6.37 9.33 -3.53
N GLY A 173 -7.19 8.46 -2.95
CA GLY A 173 -8.49 8.10 -3.52
C GLY A 173 -8.52 6.72 -4.18
N LYS A 174 -9.72 6.31 -4.60
CA LYS A 174 -9.95 4.99 -5.20
C LYS A 174 -9.35 4.92 -6.59
N GLN A 175 -8.74 3.78 -6.93
CA GLN A 175 -8.34 3.48 -8.30
C GLN A 175 -9.59 3.48 -9.19
N GLU A 176 -9.70 4.45 -10.10
CA GLU A 176 -10.68 4.38 -11.18
C GLU A 176 -10.30 3.21 -12.07
N SER A 177 -11.10 2.15 -12.04
CA SER A 177 -10.97 1.07 -13.03
C SER A 177 -11.10 1.71 -14.41
N SER A 178 -10.07 1.59 -15.23
CA SER A 178 -9.98 2.11 -16.58
C SER A 178 -11.32 1.93 -17.32
N ARG A 179 -12.08 3.01 -17.46
CA ARG A 179 -13.25 3.05 -18.33
C ARG A 179 -12.76 2.95 -19.77
N GLN A 180 -13.01 1.82 -20.40
CA GLN A 180 -13.00 1.73 -21.85
C GLN A 180 -13.97 2.79 -22.41
N PRO A 181 -13.63 3.50 -23.49
CA PRO A 181 -14.51 4.52 -24.06
C PRO A 181 -15.80 3.87 -24.53
N LYS A 182 -16.92 4.16 -23.86
CA LYS A 182 -18.25 3.80 -24.34
C LYS A 182 -18.56 4.61 -25.58
N LYS A 183 -18.78 3.93 -26.70
CA LYS A 183 -19.42 4.47 -27.90
C LYS A 183 -20.77 5.09 -27.54
N THR A 184 -20.93 6.35 -27.91
CA THR A 184 -22.17 7.11 -27.82
C THR A 184 -23.22 6.49 -28.72
N THR A 185 -24.35 6.07 -28.17
CA THR A 185 -25.60 5.92 -28.92
C THR A 185 -26.68 6.66 -28.15
N GLN A 186 -27.28 7.64 -28.81
CA GLN A 186 -28.42 8.45 -28.34
C GLN A 186 -29.70 7.61 -28.27
N GLY A 187 -30.58 7.96 -27.34
CA GLY A 187 -31.99 7.56 -27.45
C GLY A 187 -32.77 7.48 -26.13
N ASN A 188 -33.46 8.57 -25.83
CA ASN A 188 -34.80 8.75 -25.21
C ASN A 188 -35.16 8.29 -23.79
N ASP A 189 -35.55 9.33 -23.06
CA ASP A 189 -36.57 9.51 -22.01
C ASP A 189 -37.49 8.33 -21.61
N THR A 190 -37.62 8.12 -20.28
CA THR A 190 -38.89 8.33 -19.56
C THR A 190 -38.77 8.19 -18.05
N ARG A 191 -39.41 9.08 -17.32
CA ARG A 191 -39.59 9.21 -15.86
C ARG A 191 -40.13 7.96 -15.18
N LYS A 192 -39.65 7.66 -13.96
CA LYS A 192 -40.47 7.51 -12.71
C LYS A 192 -39.61 7.24 -11.47
N GLN A 193 -39.83 8.03 -10.43
CA GLN A 193 -39.40 7.86 -9.02
C GLN A 193 -40.37 6.94 -8.25
N PRO A 194 -40.17 6.77 -6.91
CA PRO A 194 -39.17 5.98 -6.16
C PRO A 194 -39.81 4.93 -5.24
N LYS A 195 -39.04 3.95 -4.74
CA LYS A 195 -39.40 3.27 -3.47
C LYS A 195 -38.16 2.80 -2.72
N LYS A 196 -38.07 3.19 -1.45
CA LYS A 196 -37.16 2.71 -0.42
C LYS A 196 -37.36 1.22 -0.19
N THR A 197 -36.30 0.47 -0.04
CA THR A 197 -36.23 -0.67 0.90
C THR A 197 -34.77 -1.01 1.20
N THR A 198 -34.46 -1.04 2.47
CA THR A 198 -33.20 -1.44 3.11
C THR A 198 -32.95 -2.93 2.84
N GLN A 199 -31.78 -3.29 2.31
CA GLN A 199 -31.25 -4.64 2.45
C GLN A 199 -29.72 -4.62 2.40
N GLU A 200 -29.14 -5.34 3.34
CA GLU A 200 -27.71 -5.56 3.55
C GLU A 200 -27.02 -6.09 2.29
N LYS A 201 -25.91 -5.48 1.91
CA LYS A 201 -25.04 -5.97 0.83
C LYS A 201 -23.97 -6.89 1.39
N VAL A 202 -24.21 -8.17 1.33
CA VAL A 202 -23.19 -9.21 1.30
C VAL A 202 -22.36 -9.02 0.02
N THR A 203 -21.07 -8.76 0.16
CA THR A 203 -20.13 -8.61 -0.96
C THR A 203 -19.91 -9.96 -1.66
N ARG A 204 -20.39 -10.10 -2.89
CA ARG A 204 -20.13 -11.26 -3.76
C ARG A 204 -18.66 -11.23 -4.22
N PRO A 205 -17.91 -12.34 -4.13
CA PRO A 205 -16.55 -12.45 -4.68
C PRO A 205 -16.55 -12.36 -6.21
N SER A 206 -15.47 -11.83 -6.78
CA SER A 206 -15.32 -11.72 -8.24
C SER A 206 -15.20 -13.11 -8.88
N SER A 207 -15.76 -13.31 -10.08
CA SER A 207 -15.80 -14.60 -10.80
C SER A 207 -14.42 -15.29 -10.96
N GLY A 208 -13.34 -14.53 -10.99
CA GLY A 208 -11.97 -15.08 -11.09
C GLY A 208 -11.42 -15.71 -9.80
N GLN A 209 -11.92 -15.29 -8.63
CA GLN A 209 -11.51 -15.88 -7.34
C GLN A 209 -12.22 -17.22 -7.10
N GLU A 210 -13.49 -17.32 -7.48
CA GLU A 210 -14.26 -18.57 -7.38
C GLU A 210 -13.70 -19.66 -8.29
N GLN A 211 -13.31 -19.32 -9.52
CA GLN A 211 -12.65 -20.25 -10.44
C GLN A 211 -11.32 -20.78 -9.88
N ARG A 212 -10.54 -19.93 -9.19
CA ARG A 212 -9.28 -20.35 -8.56
C ARG A 212 -9.51 -21.23 -7.34
N LYS A 213 -10.52 -20.93 -6.52
CA LYS A 213 -10.93 -21.80 -5.40
C LYS A 213 -11.37 -23.18 -5.89
N ALA A 214 -12.17 -23.25 -6.95
CA ALA A 214 -12.57 -24.52 -7.56
C ALA A 214 -11.35 -25.32 -8.09
N LYS A 215 -10.36 -24.65 -8.68
CA LYS A 215 -9.09 -25.29 -9.10
C LYS A 215 -8.30 -25.85 -7.91
N ILE A 216 -8.26 -25.12 -6.79
CA ILE A 216 -7.59 -25.59 -5.55
C ILE A 216 -8.29 -26.85 -5.03
N LEU A 217 -9.62 -26.85 -4.93
CA LEU A 217 -10.37 -28.01 -4.45
C LEU A 217 -10.13 -29.26 -5.30
N LYS A 218 -10.18 -29.13 -6.61
CA LYS A 218 -9.87 -30.25 -7.54
C LYS A 218 -8.43 -30.75 -7.40
N PHE A 219 -7.47 -29.84 -7.21
CA PHE A 219 -6.06 -30.19 -7.09
C PHE A 219 -5.73 -30.80 -5.73
N CYS A 220 -6.43 -30.40 -4.68
CA CYS A 220 -6.28 -30.89 -3.31
C CYS A 220 -7.21 -32.08 -2.99
N ALA A 221 -7.76 -32.78 -3.97
CA ALA A 221 -8.44 -34.06 -3.76
C ALA A 221 -7.55 -35.07 -3.03
N GLU A 222 -6.26 -34.98 -3.23
CA GLU A 222 -5.20 -35.62 -2.45
C GLU A 222 -4.40 -34.56 -1.67
N PRO A 223 -3.76 -34.92 -0.54
CA PRO A 223 -2.94 -33.98 0.22
C PRO A 223 -1.81 -33.38 -0.64
N LYS A 224 -1.77 -32.03 -0.74
CA LYS A 224 -0.77 -31.30 -1.53
C LYS A 224 -0.07 -30.24 -0.66
N PRO A 225 1.25 -30.09 -0.78
CA PRO A 225 1.99 -29.03 -0.11
C PRO A 225 1.64 -27.66 -0.75
N LEU A 226 1.77 -26.60 0.03
CA LEU A 226 1.46 -25.23 -0.42
C LEU A 226 2.23 -24.84 -1.68
N PHE A 227 3.46 -25.29 -1.83
CA PHE A 227 4.30 -24.99 -2.99
C PHE A 227 3.68 -25.51 -4.30
N ASP A 228 3.15 -26.73 -4.30
CA ASP A 228 2.51 -27.34 -5.49
C ASP A 228 1.20 -26.63 -5.84
N ILE A 229 0.43 -26.23 -4.82
CA ILE A 229 -0.79 -25.42 -5.01
C ILE A 229 -0.44 -24.08 -5.67
N MET A 230 0.64 -23.43 -5.21
CA MET A 230 1.12 -22.18 -5.79
C MET A 230 1.55 -22.35 -7.27
N GLN A 231 2.28 -23.40 -7.58
CA GLN A 231 2.67 -23.73 -8.97
C GLN A 231 1.43 -23.98 -9.84
N HIS A 232 0.49 -24.76 -9.36
CA HIS A 232 -0.74 -25.09 -10.10
C HIS A 232 -1.57 -23.84 -10.43
N LEU A 233 -1.57 -22.84 -9.54
CA LEU A 233 -2.26 -21.56 -9.75
C LEU A 233 -1.43 -20.52 -10.53
N GLY A 234 -0.15 -20.78 -10.81
CA GLY A 234 0.78 -19.83 -11.41
C GLY A 234 1.08 -18.63 -10.50
N LEU A 235 0.98 -18.79 -9.18
CA LEU A 235 1.14 -17.70 -8.20
C LEU A 235 2.47 -17.85 -7.46
N LYS A 236 3.26 -16.76 -7.39
CA LYS A 236 4.59 -16.77 -6.75
C LYS A 236 4.57 -16.26 -5.29
N ALA A 237 3.55 -15.50 -4.90
CA ALA A 237 3.49 -14.86 -3.58
C ALA A 237 2.81 -15.76 -2.54
N ARG A 238 3.61 -16.52 -1.76
CA ARG A 238 3.15 -17.45 -0.72
C ARG A 238 2.13 -16.81 0.25
N LYS A 239 2.43 -15.62 0.76
CA LYS A 239 1.58 -14.91 1.73
C LYS A 239 0.20 -14.55 1.13
N ASN A 240 0.17 -14.21 -0.15
CA ASN A 240 -1.08 -13.91 -0.86
C ASN A 240 -1.93 -15.16 -1.05
N VAL A 241 -1.31 -16.30 -1.45
CA VAL A 241 -2.04 -17.56 -1.61
C VAL A 241 -2.63 -18.04 -0.30
N MET A 242 -1.87 -17.95 0.79
CA MET A 242 -2.37 -18.27 2.14
C MET A 242 -3.57 -17.39 2.52
N ASN A 243 -3.43 -16.09 2.49
CA ASN A 243 -4.44 -15.15 3.01
C ASN A 243 -5.69 -15.04 2.13
N VAL A 244 -5.55 -15.19 0.80
CA VAL A 244 -6.68 -14.99 -0.14
C VAL A 244 -7.42 -16.28 -0.44
N TYR A 245 -6.74 -17.43 -0.39
CA TYR A 245 -7.31 -18.70 -0.80
C TYR A 245 -7.32 -19.73 0.34
N ILE A 246 -6.13 -20.10 0.86
CA ILE A 246 -6.01 -21.25 1.77
C ILE A 246 -6.69 -20.98 3.11
N THR A 247 -6.37 -19.90 3.81
CA THR A 247 -6.95 -19.58 5.12
C THR A 247 -8.47 -19.44 5.05
N PRO A 248 -9.07 -18.66 4.12
CA PRO A 248 -10.52 -18.58 4.00
C PRO A 248 -11.20 -19.90 3.61
N MET A 249 -10.51 -20.79 2.88
CA MET A 249 -11.07 -22.10 2.53
C MET A 249 -10.99 -23.07 3.71
N ILE A 250 -10.01 -22.96 4.60
CA ILE A 250 -9.95 -23.70 5.86
C ILE A 250 -11.05 -23.21 6.80
N GLU A 251 -11.22 -21.90 6.97
CA GLU A 251 -12.26 -21.30 7.80
C GLU A 251 -13.67 -21.66 7.30
N ALA A 252 -13.85 -21.79 5.98
CA ALA A 252 -15.09 -22.25 5.37
C ALA A 252 -15.29 -23.78 5.43
N GLY A 253 -14.32 -24.54 5.98
CA GLY A 253 -14.38 -25.99 6.06
C GLY A 253 -14.28 -26.71 4.71
N LEU A 254 -13.72 -26.05 3.69
CA LEU A 254 -13.51 -26.60 2.34
C LEU A 254 -12.15 -27.29 2.17
N LEU A 255 -11.17 -26.90 2.99
CA LEU A 255 -9.83 -27.49 3.06
C LEU A 255 -9.48 -27.83 4.51
N GLU A 256 -8.75 -28.91 4.69
CA GLU A 256 -8.16 -29.31 5.98
C GLU A 256 -6.64 -29.33 5.91
N MET A 257 -6.01 -29.08 7.05
CA MET A 257 -4.56 -29.21 7.25
C MET A 257 -4.24 -30.61 7.72
N THR A 258 -3.18 -31.24 7.20
CA THR A 258 -2.74 -32.56 7.65
C THR A 258 -2.08 -32.52 9.03
N GLU A 259 -1.50 -31.37 9.40
CA GLU A 259 -0.88 -31.15 10.72
C GLU A 259 -1.46 -29.86 11.35
N PRO A 260 -2.72 -29.91 11.86
CA PRO A 260 -3.38 -28.72 12.40
C PRO A 260 -2.71 -28.18 13.67
N ASP A 261 -2.09 -29.04 14.48
CA ASP A 261 -1.39 -28.67 15.71
C ASP A 261 -0.05 -27.96 15.43
N ASN A 262 0.51 -28.10 14.22
CA ASN A 262 1.71 -27.42 13.78
C ASN A 262 1.56 -26.79 12.39
N PRO A 263 0.83 -25.67 12.28
CA PRO A 263 0.52 -25.02 10.98
C PRO A 263 1.76 -24.54 10.20
N THR A 264 2.91 -24.41 10.87
CA THR A 264 4.18 -23.96 10.28
C THR A 264 5.12 -25.11 9.91
N SER A 265 4.68 -26.36 10.07
CA SER A 265 5.47 -27.55 9.70
C SER A 265 5.91 -27.51 8.24
N ARG A 266 7.13 -27.97 7.98
CA ARG A 266 7.64 -28.15 6.60
C ARG A 266 6.88 -29.24 5.83
N ASN A 267 6.26 -30.18 6.55
CA ASN A 267 5.50 -31.29 6.00
C ASN A 267 3.98 -30.99 5.90
N GLN A 268 3.57 -29.77 6.25
CA GLN A 268 2.17 -29.37 6.17
C GLN A 268 1.63 -29.51 4.76
N MET A 269 0.55 -30.27 4.59
CA MET A 269 -0.21 -30.43 3.36
C MET A 269 -1.67 -30.00 3.57
N TYR A 270 -2.37 -29.76 2.47
CA TYR A 270 -3.76 -29.33 2.43
C TYR A 270 -4.58 -30.31 1.60
N VAL A 271 -5.75 -30.71 2.10
CA VAL A 271 -6.65 -31.66 1.45
C VAL A 271 -8.07 -31.12 1.43
N ALA A 272 -8.83 -31.34 0.36
CA ALA A 272 -10.21 -30.96 0.26
C ALA A 272 -11.10 -31.83 1.17
N THR A 273 -12.02 -31.20 1.91
CA THR A 273 -12.99 -31.91 2.76
C THR A 273 -14.04 -32.61 1.92
N LYS A 274 -14.48 -33.80 2.33
CA LYS A 274 -15.49 -34.62 1.62
C LYS A 274 -16.89 -34.01 1.56
N LYS A 275 -17.13 -32.81 2.11
CA LYS A 275 -18.43 -32.13 2.07
C LYS A 275 -18.81 -31.53 0.70
N THR A 276 -17.95 -31.69 -0.32
CA THR A 276 -18.15 -31.06 -1.64
C THR A 276 -18.84 -31.95 -2.67
N GLU A 277 -19.20 -33.20 -2.34
CA GLU A 277 -19.83 -34.17 -3.29
C GLU A 277 -21.37 -34.22 -3.23
N GLU A 278 -22.04 -33.44 -2.36
CA GLU A 278 -23.51 -33.45 -2.24
C GLU A 278 -24.22 -32.19 -2.78
N ALA A 279 -23.55 -31.42 -3.65
CA ALA A 279 -24.17 -30.26 -4.31
C ALA A 279 -23.92 -30.29 -5.83
N GLU A 280 -24.43 -31.31 -6.50
CA GLU A 280 -24.82 -31.34 -7.91
C GLU A 280 -26.33 -31.51 -8.07
#